data_9fcddbe24d917fb1331453277c2f2f1c
#
_entry.id   9fcddbe24d917fb1331453277c2f2f1c
#
_cell.length_a   1.000
_cell.length_b   1.000
_cell.length_c   1.000
_cell.angle_alpha   90.00
_cell.angle_beta   90.00
_cell.angle_gamma   90.00
#
_symmetry.space_group_name_H-M   'P 1'
#
loop_
_entity.id
_entity.type
_entity.pdbx_description
1 polymer ?
#
loop_
_entity_poly.entity_id
_entity_poly.type
_entity_poly.pdbx_seq_one_letter_code
_entity_poly.pdbx_strand_id
1 'polypeptide(L)'
;SKTVVVKGGDWMIIPLENLLSKTDHLFVEIDNLQEGRTAFGILEKGVEGVVINNPDPDAVRHILLMLKGENEKLELLEARVKRIKPLGLGDRVCVDTCSSMVPGEGMLVGNSSQALFLVHAENVENPFVNTRPFRVNAGPVHAYIRMADGQTKYLSEIGTGDRVLIVNFEGKSYPAAVGRSKVERRPLVLVEAEERGQPI
;
A
#
# COMPACT_ATOMS: atom_id res chain seq x y z
N SER A 1 -14.89 29.16 -12.54
CA SER A 1 -13.47 28.87 -12.21
C SER A 1 -12.73 28.52 -13.49
N LYS A 2 -11.48 28.98 -13.61
CA LYS A 2 -10.64 28.65 -14.78
C LYS A 2 -9.82 27.43 -14.44
N THR A 3 -9.86 26.39 -15.28
CA THR A 3 -8.93 25.27 -15.23
C THR A 3 -7.54 25.72 -15.69
N VAL A 4 -6.51 25.39 -14.93
CA VAL A 4 -5.12 25.70 -15.23
C VAL A 4 -4.40 24.40 -15.53
N VAL A 5 -3.72 24.32 -16.68
CA VAL A 5 -2.84 23.19 -17.02
C VAL A 5 -1.41 23.73 -17.03
N VAL A 6 -0.52 23.05 -16.30
CA VAL A 6 0.89 23.41 -16.18
C VAL A 6 1.73 22.27 -16.71
N LYS A 7 2.74 22.58 -17.51
CA LYS A 7 3.71 21.59 -17.96
C LYS A 7 4.64 21.23 -16.79
N GLY A 8 4.80 19.93 -16.53
CA GLY A 8 5.75 19.40 -15.57
C GLY A 8 7.20 19.66 -15.97
N GLY A 9 8.13 19.46 -15.06
CA GLY A 9 9.56 19.60 -15.27
C GLY A 9 10.34 19.31 -13.99
N ASP A 10 11.66 19.35 -14.04
CA ASP A 10 12.57 18.91 -12.96
C ASP A 10 12.39 19.60 -11.59
N TRP A 11 11.67 20.74 -11.54
CA TRP A 11 11.44 21.53 -10.31
C TRP A 11 9.97 21.84 -10.08
N MET A 12 9.10 20.80 -10.08
CA MET A 12 7.65 20.99 -10.01
C MET A 12 7.11 21.40 -8.63
N ILE A 13 7.76 21.01 -7.52
CA ILE A 13 7.15 21.08 -6.18
C ILE A 13 6.79 22.52 -5.80
N ILE A 14 7.76 23.41 -5.71
CA ILE A 14 7.54 24.79 -5.24
C ILE A 14 6.57 25.58 -6.14
N PRO A 15 6.69 25.55 -7.49
CA PRO A 15 5.73 26.22 -8.35
C PRO A 15 4.30 25.69 -8.20
N LEU A 16 4.11 24.38 -8.03
CA LEU A 16 2.79 23.75 -7.86
C LEU A 16 2.17 24.09 -6.51
N GLU A 17 2.94 24.11 -5.42
CA GLU A 17 2.48 24.59 -4.11
C GLU A 17 1.93 26.02 -4.17
N ASN A 18 2.64 26.91 -4.85
CA ASN A 18 2.22 28.28 -5.05
C ASN A 18 0.95 28.41 -5.91
N LEU A 19 0.75 27.53 -6.89
CA LEU A 19 -0.45 27.52 -7.71
C LEU A 19 -1.63 26.90 -6.97
N LEU A 20 -1.44 25.80 -6.23
CA LEU A 20 -2.48 25.16 -5.42
C LEU A 20 -3.03 26.08 -4.32
N SER A 21 -2.23 27.04 -3.85
CA SER A 21 -2.72 28.07 -2.93
C SER A 21 -3.69 29.07 -3.57
N LYS A 22 -3.76 29.12 -4.91
CA LYS A 22 -4.56 30.10 -5.69
C LYS A 22 -5.71 29.48 -6.47
N THR A 23 -5.67 28.18 -6.76
CA THR A 23 -6.70 27.48 -7.52
C THR A 23 -6.80 26.02 -7.12
N ASP A 24 -8.04 25.51 -7.07
CA ASP A 24 -8.35 24.10 -6.85
C ASP A 24 -8.41 23.32 -8.18
N HIS A 25 -8.44 24.02 -9.32
CA HIS A 25 -8.58 23.42 -10.66
C HIS A 25 -7.24 23.39 -11.39
N LEU A 26 -6.26 22.70 -10.79
CA LEU A 26 -4.92 22.58 -11.33
C LEU A 26 -4.69 21.18 -11.90
N PHE A 27 -4.30 21.11 -13.17
CA PHE A 27 -3.85 19.91 -13.86
C PHE A 27 -2.36 20.05 -14.20
N VAL A 28 -1.62 18.94 -14.15
CA VAL A 28 -0.20 18.91 -14.49
C VAL A 28 0.05 17.95 -15.63
N GLU A 29 0.75 18.43 -16.67
CA GLU A 29 1.28 17.57 -17.73
C GLU A 29 2.47 16.79 -17.20
N ILE A 30 2.43 15.46 -17.36
CA ILE A 30 3.43 14.51 -16.87
C ILE A 30 3.90 13.59 -18.00
N ASP A 31 5.17 13.25 -18.00
CA ASP A 31 5.76 12.33 -18.97
C ASP A 31 5.91 10.89 -18.42
N ASN A 32 5.90 10.74 -17.08
CA ASN A 32 6.11 9.45 -16.41
C ASN A 32 5.35 9.34 -15.08
N LEU A 33 5.33 8.10 -14.55
CA LEU A 33 4.64 7.75 -13.31
C LEU A 33 5.15 8.54 -12.09
N GLN A 34 6.47 8.78 -12.01
CA GLN A 34 7.07 9.47 -10.85
C GLN A 34 6.59 10.93 -10.75
N GLU A 35 6.50 11.62 -11.88
CA GLU A 35 5.93 12.97 -11.94
C GLU A 35 4.47 13.00 -11.52
N GLY A 36 3.68 12.00 -11.95
CA GLY A 36 2.27 11.86 -11.53
C GLY A 36 2.12 11.69 -10.02
N ARG A 37 2.94 10.84 -9.42
CA ARG A 37 2.97 10.64 -7.96
C ARG A 37 3.34 11.91 -7.22
N THR A 38 4.35 12.61 -7.70
CA THR A 38 4.77 13.90 -7.13
C THR A 38 3.63 14.90 -7.19
N ALA A 39 2.95 15.02 -8.33
CA ALA A 39 1.83 15.96 -8.51
C ALA A 39 0.66 15.67 -7.56
N PHE A 40 0.26 14.41 -7.39
CA PHE A 40 -0.81 14.02 -6.46
C PHE A 40 -0.41 14.08 -4.98
N GLY A 41 0.89 13.99 -4.67
CA GLY A 41 1.41 14.04 -3.30
C GLY A 41 1.72 15.44 -2.76
N ILE A 42 1.54 16.49 -3.55
CA ILE A 42 1.86 17.85 -3.13
C ILE A 42 0.80 18.39 -2.15
N LEU A 43 1.25 18.89 -0.97
CA LEU A 43 0.42 19.55 0.05
C LEU A 43 -0.83 18.76 0.49
N GLU A 44 -0.72 17.46 0.73
CA GLU A 44 -1.83 16.58 1.18
C GLU A 44 -3.05 16.58 0.23
N LYS A 45 -3.33 17.70 -0.43
CA LYS A 45 -4.45 17.89 -1.35
C LYS A 45 -4.15 17.37 -2.75
N GLY A 46 -2.90 17.54 -3.22
CA GLY A 46 -2.49 17.22 -4.58
C GLY A 46 -3.15 18.10 -5.66
N VAL A 47 -2.85 17.80 -6.90
CA VAL A 47 -3.51 18.42 -8.07
C VAL A 47 -4.85 17.74 -8.36
N GLU A 48 -5.77 18.43 -9.05
CA GLU A 48 -7.08 17.87 -9.44
C GLU A 48 -6.93 16.70 -10.44
N GLY A 49 -5.90 16.77 -11.30
CA GLY A 49 -5.63 15.72 -12.27
C GLY A 49 -4.30 15.89 -13.00
N VAL A 50 -3.98 14.89 -13.80
CA VAL A 50 -2.78 14.92 -14.64
C VAL A 50 -3.14 14.71 -16.11
N VAL A 51 -2.34 15.30 -16.99
CA VAL A 51 -2.38 15.09 -18.43
C VAL A 51 -1.13 14.29 -18.80
N ILE A 52 -1.31 13.05 -19.24
CA ILE A 52 -0.19 12.17 -19.58
C ILE A 52 0.27 12.49 -21.01
N ASN A 53 1.50 12.98 -21.13
CA ASN A 53 2.16 13.27 -22.40
C ASN A 53 3.21 12.20 -22.71
N ASN A 54 2.76 11.02 -23.14
CA ASN A 54 3.64 9.92 -23.52
C ASN A 54 3.17 9.31 -24.85
N PRO A 55 4.04 9.15 -25.86
CA PRO A 55 3.67 8.62 -27.16
C PRO A 55 3.43 7.10 -27.17
N ASP A 56 3.86 6.38 -26.13
CA ASP A 56 3.68 4.94 -26.00
C ASP A 56 2.36 4.60 -25.29
N PRO A 57 1.37 3.98 -25.97
CA PRO A 57 0.10 3.60 -25.37
C PRO A 57 0.22 2.63 -24.20
N ASP A 58 1.21 1.74 -24.20
CA ASP A 58 1.41 0.79 -23.11
C ASP A 58 1.99 1.48 -21.87
N ALA A 59 2.89 2.45 -22.04
CA ALA A 59 3.35 3.31 -20.97
C ALA A 59 2.21 4.16 -20.39
N VAL A 60 1.36 4.74 -21.23
CA VAL A 60 0.15 5.48 -20.79
C VAL A 60 -0.77 4.58 -19.97
N ARG A 61 -1.05 3.37 -20.45
CA ARG A 61 -1.89 2.38 -19.73
C ARG A 61 -1.27 2.05 -18.37
N HIS A 62 0.04 1.80 -18.34
CA HIS A 62 0.75 1.50 -17.09
C HIS A 62 0.66 2.66 -16.09
N ILE A 63 0.93 3.89 -16.53
CA ILE A 63 0.82 5.10 -15.69
C ILE A 63 -0.61 5.25 -15.13
N LEU A 64 -1.62 5.10 -15.97
CA LEU A 64 -3.03 5.20 -15.57
C LEU A 64 -3.42 4.15 -14.53
N LEU A 65 -3.02 2.90 -14.72
CA LEU A 65 -3.30 1.80 -13.79
C LEU A 65 -2.64 2.06 -12.44
N MET A 66 -1.38 2.50 -12.45
CA MET A 66 -0.62 2.76 -11.24
C MET A 66 -1.13 3.98 -10.47
N LEU A 67 -1.51 5.06 -11.16
CA LEU A 67 -2.07 6.27 -10.51
C LEU A 67 -3.50 6.03 -9.99
N LYS A 68 -4.32 5.26 -10.72
CA LYS A 68 -5.67 4.88 -10.26
C LYS A 68 -5.63 3.89 -9.11
N GLY A 69 -4.70 2.94 -9.13
CA GLY A 69 -4.51 1.95 -8.06
C GLY A 69 -4.11 2.58 -6.72
N GLU A 70 -3.47 3.74 -6.72
CA GLU A 70 -3.11 4.49 -5.50
C GLU A 70 -4.33 5.07 -4.74
N ASN A 71 -5.50 5.14 -5.39
CA ASN A 71 -6.76 5.63 -4.82
C ASN A 71 -7.91 4.61 -4.93
N GLU A 72 -7.63 3.36 -5.32
CA GLU A 72 -8.66 2.35 -5.45
C GLU A 72 -9.11 1.87 -4.05
N LYS A 73 -10.41 1.99 -3.81
CA LYS A 73 -11.01 1.43 -2.60
C LYS A 73 -11.23 -0.06 -2.80
N LEU A 74 -10.50 -0.88 -2.06
CA LEU A 74 -10.68 -2.33 -2.05
C LEU A 74 -11.95 -2.69 -1.28
N GLU A 75 -12.71 -3.63 -1.80
CA GLU A 75 -13.81 -4.26 -1.06
C GLU A 75 -13.22 -5.27 -0.07
N LEU A 76 -13.31 -4.94 1.22
CA LEU A 76 -12.94 -5.84 2.30
C LEU A 76 -14.19 -6.59 2.79
N LEU A 77 -14.08 -7.90 2.92
CA LEU A 77 -15.15 -8.76 3.38
C LEU A 77 -14.88 -9.20 4.82
N GLU A 78 -15.93 -9.33 5.62
CA GLU A 78 -15.81 -9.90 6.95
C GLU A 78 -15.74 -11.43 6.87
N ALA A 79 -14.71 -12.00 7.47
CA ALA A 79 -14.55 -13.44 7.58
C ALA A 79 -14.72 -13.91 9.03
N ARG A 80 -15.37 -15.06 9.20
CA ARG A 80 -15.57 -15.69 10.51
C ARG A 80 -14.47 -16.70 10.80
N VAL A 81 -13.69 -16.45 11.86
CA VAL A 81 -12.69 -17.43 12.33
C VAL A 81 -13.37 -18.69 12.82
N LYS A 82 -12.98 -19.83 12.27
CA LYS A 82 -13.49 -21.18 12.62
C LYS A 82 -12.56 -21.90 13.57
N ARG A 83 -11.26 -21.73 13.38
CA ARG A 83 -10.26 -22.47 14.13
C ARG A 83 -8.94 -21.72 14.19
N ILE A 84 -8.27 -21.85 15.33
CA ILE A 84 -6.88 -21.42 15.52
C ILE A 84 -6.08 -22.64 15.99
N LYS A 85 -5.01 -22.99 15.25
CA LYS A 85 -4.17 -24.15 15.54
C LYS A 85 -2.71 -23.72 15.69
N PRO A 86 -2.05 -24.02 16.83
CA PRO A 86 -0.61 -23.85 16.97
C PRO A 86 0.16 -24.75 15.99
N LEU A 87 1.17 -24.21 15.31
CA LEU A 87 2.01 -24.92 14.34
C LEU A 87 3.46 -25.13 14.83
N GLY A 88 3.81 -24.62 16.02
CA GLY A 88 5.17 -24.65 16.51
C GLY A 88 6.00 -23.46 16.02
N LEU A 89 7.33 -23.62 15.97
CA LEU A 89 8.27 -22.58 15.54
C LEU A 89 8.43 -22.56 14.03
N GLY A 90 8.38 -21.36 13.45
CA GLY A 90 8.65 -21.13 12.04
C GLY A 90 9.28 -19.76 11.82
N ASP A 91 9.63 -19.48 10.59
CA ASP A 91 10.28 -18.25 10.18
C ASP A 91 9.20 -17.21 9.82
N ARG A 92 9.06 -16.18 10.68
CA ARG A 92 8.10 -15.08 10.51
C ARG A 92 8.82 -13.87 9.90
N VAL A 93 8.21 -13.30 8.89
CA VAL A 93 8.66 -12.05 8.28
C VAL A 93 7.98 -10.86 8.95
N CYS A 94 8.78 -9.88 9.35
CA CYS A 94 8.34 -8.54 9.71
C CYS A 94 8.70 -7.60 8.57
N VAL A 95 7.72 -6.83 8.08
CA VAL A 95 7.93 -5.83 7.04
C VAL A 95 7.87 -4.45 7.68
N ASP A 96 8.97 -3.69 7.59
CA ASP A 96 9.08 -2.32 8.08
C ASP A 96 9.02 -1.36 6.90
N THR A 97 8.07 -0.44 6.91
CA THR A 97 7.93 0.62 5.91
C THR A 97 8.72 1.87 6.25
N CYS A 98 9.01 2.71 5.24
CA CYS A 98 9.65 4.01 5.44
C CYS A 98 8.70 5.08 6.01
N SER A 99 7.40 4.79 6.08
CA SER A 99 6.36 5.66 6.65
C SER A 99 5.64 4.96 7.79
N SER A 100 5.07 5.72 8.72
CA SER A 100 4.24 5.20 9.81
C SER A 100 2.80 4.99 9.32
N MET A 101 2.18 3.91 9.77
CA MET A 101 0.76 3.59 9.58
C MET A 101 -0.05 4.08 10.77
N VAL A 102 -1.27 4.53 10.53
CA VAL A 102 -2.21 4.89 11.59
C VAL A 102 -3.01 3.67 12.08
N PRO A 103 -3.68 3.73 13.25
CA PRO A 103 -4.54 2.64 13.70
C PRO A 103 -5.60 2.27 12.65
N GLY A 104 -5.78 0.97 12.43
CA GLY A 104 -6.67 0.45 11.40
C GLY A 104 -6.00 0.16 10.06
N GLU A 105 -4.73 0.49 9.90
CA GLU A 105 -3.94 0.20 8.70
C GLU A 105 -3.05 -1.02 8.86
N GLY A 106 -2.73 -1.65 7.73
CA GLY A 106 -1.88 -2.83 7.67
C GLY A 106 -1.60 -3.27 6.24
N MET A 107 -1.22 -4.53 6.09
CA MET A 107 -0.88 -5.14 4.80
C MET A 107 -1.77 -6.35 4.54
N LEU A 108 -2.08 -6.63 3.27
CA LEU A 108 -2.84 -7.80 2.87
C LEU A 108 -1.89 -8.99 2.69
N VAL A 109 -2.09 -10.02 3.53
CA VAL A 109 -1.22 -11.21 3.58
C VAL A 109 -2.07 -12.49 3.69
N GLY A 110 -1.65 -13.57 3.04
CA GLY A 110 -2.34 -14.87 3.12
C GLY A 110 -1.57 -16.02 2.55
N ASN A 111 -2.06 -17.24 2.78
CA ASN A 111 -1.50 -18.47 2.21
C ASN A 111 -1.82 -18.65 0.72
N SER A 112 -2.78 -17.91 0.20
CA SER A 112 -3.19 -17.91 -1.20
C SER A 112 -3.22 -16.48 -1.74
N SER A 113 -2.86 -16.30 -3.00
CA SER A 113 -3.02 -15.00 -3.69
C SER A 113 -4.49 -14.62 -3.93
N GLN A 114 -5.42 -15.57 -3.81
CA GLN A 114 -6.85 -15.37 -4.02
C GLN A 114 -7.59 -14.88 -2.76
N ALA A 115 -7.03 -15.14 -1.57
CA ALA A 115 -7.61 -14.72 -0.30
C ALA A 115 -6.51 -14.22 0.64
N LEU A 116 -6.56 -12.92 0.93
CA LEU A 116 -5.59 -12.23 1.77
C LEU A 116 -6.31 -11.62 2.98
N PHE A 117 -5.69 -11.68 4.14
CA PHE A 117 -6.17 -11.04 5.36
C PHE A 117 -5.49 -9.70 5.57
N LEU A 118 -6.22 -8.72 6.08
CA LEU A 118 -5.64 -7.45 6.53
C LEU A 118 -4.91 -7.68 7.86
N VAL A 119 -3.59 -7.75 7.80
CA VAL A 119 -2.72 -7.88 8.98
C VAL A 119 -2.36 -6.49 9.46
N HIS A 120 -2.82 -6.14 10.65
CA HIS A 120 -2.69 -4.82 11.24
C HIS A 120 -1.24 -4.47 11.56
N ALA A 121 -0.88 -3.18 11.48
CA ALA A 121 0.41 -2.67 11.91
C ALA A 121 0.60 -2.82 13.43
N GLU A 122 1.86 -2.87 13.89
CA GLU A 122 2.22 -2.98 15.31
C GLU A 122 2.08 -1.61 16.03
N ASN A 123 0.89 -0.99 15.91
CA ASN A 123 0.63 0.36 16.43
C ASN A 123 -0.52 0.41 17.48
N VAL A 124 -1.02 -0.75 17.91
CA VAL A 124 -1.95 -0.86 19.04
C VAL A 124 -1.13 -0.97 20.33
N GLU A 125 -1.41 -0.07 21.27
CA GLU A 125 -0.75 -0.09 22.58
C GLU A 125 -1.06 -1.38 23.34
N ASN A 126 -0.02 -1.97 23.91
CA ASN A 126 -0.14 -3.13 24.79
C ASN A 126 0.96 -3.09 25.86
N PRO A 127 0.76 -3.73 27.03
CA PRO A 127 1.70 -3.63 28.15
C PRO A 127 3.03 -4.37 27.94
N PHE A 128 3.17 -5.15 26.87
CA PHE A 128 4.32 -6.05 26.68
C PHE A 128 5.33 -5.55 25.64
N VAL A 129 4.91 -4.75 24.67
CA VAL A 129 5.75 -4.32 23.55
C VAL A 129 5.45 -2.87 23.18
N ASN A 130 6.49 -2.06 23.03
CA ASN A 130 6.36 -0.72 22.49
C ASN A 130 5.83 -0.76 21.05
N THR A 131 4.95 0.15 20.72
CA THR A 131 4.38 0.28 19.37
C THR A 131 5.45 0.58 18.32
N ARG A 132 5.28 0.01 17.15
CA ARG A 132 6.09 0.23 15.95
C ARG A 132 5.18 0.51 14.78
N PRO A 133 4.71 1.76 14.62
CA PRO A 133 3.69 2.09 13.62
C PRO A 133 4.14 1.88 12.16
N PHE A 134 5.41 1.67 11.94
CA PHE A 134 5.99 1.35 10.64
C PHE A 134 6.08 -0.16 10.36
N ARG A 135 5.71 -1.04 11.32
CA ARG A 135 5.90 -2.49 11.24
C ARG A 135 4.61 -3.26 11.08
N VAL A 136 4.60 -4.25 10.18
CA VAL A 136 3.64 -5.33 10.15
C VAL A 136 4.35 -6.66 10.41
N ASN A 137 3.87 -7.41 11.41
CA ASN A 137 4.27 -8.81 11.65
C ASN A 137 3.53 -9.69 10.66
N ALA A 138 3.99 -9.71 9.40
CA ALA A 138 3.21 -10.12 8.26
C ALA A 138 2.81 -11.61 8.29
N GLY A 139 3.75 -12.52 8.57
CA GLY A 139 3.45 -13.95 8.58
C GLY A 139 4.65 -14.80 8.22
N PRO A 140 4.44 -16.10 7.90
CA PRO A 140 5.51 -17.02 7.56
C PRO A 140 6.10 -16.70 6.17
N VAL A 141 7.36 -17.09 5.96
CA VAL A 141 8.14 -16.82 4.74
C VAL A 141 7.44 -17.20 3.43
N HIS A 142 6.59 -18.22 3.45
CA HIS A 142 5.86 -18.72 2.28
C HIS A 142 4.54 -17.98 1.98
N ALA A 143 4.07 -17.13 2.88
CA ALA A 143 2.83 -16.38 2.66
C ALA A 143 3.00 -15.33 1.57
N TYR A 144 1.91 -15.01 0.88
CA TYR A 144 1.83 -13.95 -0.12
C TYR A 144 1.53 -12.62 0.53
N ILE A 145 2.08 -11.56 -0.04
CA ILE A 145 1.75 -10.17 0.30
C ILE A 145 1.32 -9.42 -0.96
N ARG A 146 0.33 -8.52 -0.83
CA ARG A 146 -0.13 -7.66 -1.92
C ARG A 146 0.84 -6.50 -2.14
N MET A 147 1.32 -6.35 -3.36
CA MET A 147 2.19 -5.27 -3.79
C MET A 147 1.38 -4.08 -4.31
N ALA A 148 2.02 -2.91 -4.38
CA ALA A 148 1.38 -1.69 -4.87
C ALA A 148 0.96 -1.74 -6.34
N ASP A 149 1.60 -2.58 -7.15
CA ASP A 149 1.27 -2.80 -8.57
C ASP A 149 0.10 -3.78 -8.78
N GLY A 150 -0.50 -4.25 -7.69
CA GLY A 150 -1.60 -5.19 -7.75
C GLY A 150 -1.19 -6.66 -7.84
N GLN A 151 0.09 -6.98 -7.95
CA GLN A 151 0.59 -8.35 -7.92
C GLN A 151 0.79 -8.86 -6.50
N THR A 152 1.23 -10.10 -6.37
CA THR A 152 1.64 -10.69 -5.09
C THR A 152 3.08 -11.19 -5.18
N LYS A 153 3.81 -11.09 -4.05
CA LYS A 153 5.11 -11.74 -3.85
C LYS A 153 5.04 -12.65 -2.63
N TYR A 154 5.95 -13.61 -2.54
CA TYR A 154 6.18 -14.27 -1.26
C TYR A 154 6.81 -13.32 -0.25
N LEU A 155 6.46 -13.45 1.03
CA LEU A 155 7.08 -12.63 2.08
C LEU A 155 8.60 -12.79 2.14
N SER A 156 9.13 -13.97 1.79
CA SER A 156 10.58 -14.23 1.69
C SER A 156 11.29 -13.42 0.58
N GLU A 157 10.55 -12.91 -0.40
CA GLU A 157 11.09 -12.16 -1.55
C GLU A 157 11.06 -10.65 -1.32
N ILE A 158 10.44 -10.19 -0.23
CA ILE A 158 10.32 -8.76 0.07
C ILE A 158 11.65 -8.20 0.57
N GLY A 159 12.11 -7.15 -0.09
CA GLY A 159 13.35 -6.44 0.21
C GLY A 159 13.18 -4.92 0.30
N THR A 160 14.25 -4.26 0.74
CA THR A 160 14.33 -2.79 0.78
C THR A 160 14.12 -2.21 -0.61
N GLY A 161 13.25 -1.19 -0.69
CA GLY A 161 12.88 -0.52 -1.95
C GLY A 161 11.65 -1.12 -2.64
N ASP A 162 11.20 -2.32 -2.29
CA ASP A 162 9.92 -2.85 -2.75
C ASP A 162 8.77 -1.93 -2.32
N ARG A 163 7.68 -1.92 -3.08
CA ARG A 163 6.47 -1.14 -2.77
C ARG A 163 5.32 -2.07 -2.44
N VAL A 164 4.92 -2.08 -1.20
CA VAL A 164 3.77 -2.84 -0.69
C VAL A 164 2.52 -1.97 -0.64
N LEU A 165 1.35 -2.60 -0.70
CA LEU A 165 0.07 -1.92 -0.56
C LEU A 165 -0.31 -1.86 0.91
N ILE A 166 -0.43 -0.64 1.45
CA ILE A 166 -1.06 -0.41 2.76
C ILE A 166 -2.56 -0.25 2.55
N VAL A 167 -3.33 -0.87 3.42
CA VAL A 167 -4.79 -0.86 3.35
C VAL A 167 -5.34 -0.57 4.74
N ASN A 168 -6.37 0.28 4.82
CA ASN A 168 -7.11 0.50 6.06
C ASN A 168 -8.38 -0.38 6.11
N PHE A 169 -9.01 -0.46 7.28
CA PHE A 169 -10.23 -1.26 7.49
C PHE A 169 -11.44 -0.82 6.65
N GLU A 170 -11.41 0.39 6.06
CA GLU A 170 -12.42 0.87 5.12
C GLU A 170 -12.12 0.50 3.67
N GLY A 171 -10.97 -0.16 3.41
CA GLY A 171 -10.48 -0.53 2.09
C GLY A 171 -9.74 0.59 1.34
N LYS A 172 -9.54 1.77 1.94
CA LYS A 172 -8.67 2.79 1.35
C LYS A 172 -7.24 2.29 1.34
N SER A 173 -6.55 2.48 0.24
CA SER A 173 -5.21 1.94 0.05
C SER A 173 -4.24 2.95 -0.52
N TYR A 174 -2.96 2.78 -0.18
CA TYR A 174 -1.86 3.56 -0.73
C TYR A 174 -0.55 2.76 -0.74
N PRO A 175 0.38 3.06 -1.64
CA PRO A 175 1.67 2.38 -1.69
C PRO A 175 2.63 2.90 -0.63
N ALA A 176 3.40 2.00 -0.02
CA ALA A 176 4.48 2.35 0.89
C ALA A 176 5.78 1.63 0.52
N ALA A 177 6.90 2.33 0.61
CA ALA A 177 8.22 1.75 0.40
C ALA A 177 8.63 0.91 1.61
N VAL A 178 9.16 -0.28 1.34
CA VAL A 178 9.78 -1.14 2.35
C VAL A 178 11.16 -0.61 2.68
N GLY A 179 11.39 -0.25 3.92
CA GLY A 179 12.69 0.14 4.44
C GLY A 179 13.54 -1.06 4.87
N ARG A 180 12.87 -2.11 5.38
CA ARG A 180 13.53 -3.33 5.85
C ARG A 180 12.57 -4.50 5.87
N SER A 181 13.03 -5.69 5.49
CA SER A 181 12.42 -6.97 5.78
C SER A 181 13.28 -7.74 6.78
N LYS A 182 12.66 -8.32 7.81
CA LYS A 182 13.36 -9.06 8.85
C LYS A 182 12.70 -10.42 9.07
N VAL A 183 13.48 -11.49 9.03
CA VAL A 183 13.01 -12.85 9.33
C VAL A 183 13.38 -13.19 10.76
N GLU A 184 12.41 -13.65 11.54
CA GLU A 184 12.61 -14.05 12.94
C GLU A 184 11.96 -15.42 13.19
N ARG A 185 12.64 -16.28 13.93
CA ARG A 185 12.05 -17.56 14.36
C ARG A 185 11.08 -17.32 15.50
N ARG A 186 9.79 -17.62 15.27
CA ARG A 186 8.69 -17.33 16.19
C ARG A 186 7.66 -18.46 16.21
N PRO A 187 6.90 -18.61 17.30
CA PRO A 187 5.70 -19.45 17.30
C PRO A 187 4.72 -18.97 16.23
N LEU A 188 4.18 -19.90 15.44
CA LEU A 188 3.18 -19.65 14.42
C LEU A 188 1.86 -20.30 14.77
N VAL A 189 0.78 -19.70 14.30
CA VAL A 189 -0.57 -20.26 14.35
C VAL A 189 -1.18 -20.30 12.96
N LEU A 190 -1.97 -21.33 12.68
CA LEU A 190 -2.85 -21.37 11.54
C LEU A 190 -4.20 -20.80 11.95
N VAL A 191 -4.69 -19.82 11.22
CA VAL A 191 -6.04 -19.28 11.35
C VAL A 191 -6.85 -19.75 10.16
N GLU A 192 -7.88 -20.56 10.42
CA GLU A 192 -8.84 -21.00 9.43
C GLU A 192 -10.10 -20.13 9.56
N ALA A 193 -10.57 -19.57 8.47
CA ALA A 193 -11.75 -18.71 8.44
C ALA A 193 -12.71 -19.13 7.31
N GLU A 194 -13.90 -18.60 7.34
CA GLU A 194 -14.89 -18.74 6.27
C GLU A 194 -15.53 -17.40 5.94
N GLU A 195 -15.84 -17.20 4.68
CA GLU A 195 -16.68 -16.13 4.16
C GLU A 195 -17.87 -16.76 3.45
N ARG A 196 -19.11 -16.43 3.88
CA ARG A 196 -20.36 -17.00 3.34
C ARG A 196 -20.36 -18.52 3.21
N GLY A 197 -19.73 -19.21 4.16
CA GLY A 197 -19.63 -20.67 4.17
C GLY A 197 -18.54 -21.27 3.28
N GLN A 198 -17.76 -20.43 2.59
CA GLN A 198 -16.59 -20.86 1.84
C GLN A 198 -15.33 -20.73 2.71
N PRO A 199 -14.50 -21.78 2.80
CA PRO A 199 -13.27 -21.74 3.58
C PRO A 199 -12.23 -20.83 2.93
N ILE A 200 -11.49 -20.08 3.75
CA ILE A 200 -10.36 -19.21 3.40
C ILE A 200 -9.20 -19.41 4.37
#